data_c8a964fb93484a72a15c93fed0ba20f4
#
_entry.id   c8a964fb93484a72a15c93fed0ba20f4
#
_cell.length_a   1.000
_cell.length_b   1.000
_cell.length_c   1.000
_cell.angle_alpha   90.00
_cell.angle_beta   90.00
_cell.angle_gamma   90.00
#
_symmetry.space_group_name_H-M   'P 1'
#
loop_
_entity.id
_entity.type
_entity.pdbx_description
1 polymer ?
#
loop_
_entity_poly.entity_id
_entity_poly.type
_entity_poly.pdbx_seq_one_letter_code
_entity_poly.pdbx_strand_id
1 'polypeptide(L)'
;MLQFGMPTLIENKTLEDNINLCKELGLSFVELNMNFPEYQIDKIEDTRWFYKKADEAGIYYTIHLDENMNIADFNPLVREAYLETMRRTIEVAKQFVTLKDKYGKNEQPLILNMHMHHGIYITLPDKKVQMYERDFDVYMEYISRFVKACEEWIGEADIQIAIENTNGFREYEKKAIEYMLESDCFVLTWDIGHSKATKEIDTPYICAHKDKLSHFHIHDGSENPPKDHLALGDGETDLIERLNMAKVCNARCVLETKTIEALKRSVEWLEKTRQ
;
A
#
# COMPACT_ATOMS: atom_id res chain seq x y z
N MET A 1 -7.68 -18.71 3.94
CA MET A 1 -8.49 -18.21 2.79
C MET A 1 -8.09 -16.77 2.55
N LEU A 2 -7.83 -16.34 1.30
CA LEU A 2 -7.47 -14.93 1.02
C LEU A 2 -8.58 -14.00 1.49
N GLN A 3 -8.19 -12.86 2.05
CA GLN A 3 -9.08 -11.76 2.36
C GLN A 3 -8.95 -10.69 1.27
N PHE A 4 -10.09 -10.22 0.80
CA PHE A 4 -10.14 -9.16 -0.20
C PHE A 4 -10.77 -7.91 0.42
N GLY A 5 -10.19 -6.77 0.09
CA GLY A 5 -10.67 -5.44 0.38
C GLY A 5 -10.75 -4.59 -0.88
N MET A 6 -11.10 -3.34 -0.71
CA MET A 6 -11.15 -2.34 -1.78
C MET A 6 -10.51 -1.04 -1.32
N PRO A 7 -9.95 -0.22 -2.23
CA PRO A 7 -9.55 1.13 -1.89
C PRO A 7 -10.78 2.02 -1.73
N THR A 8 -10.61 3.16 -1.08
CA THR A 8 -11.60 4.24 -1.22
C THR A 8 -11.62 4.74 -2.67
N LEU A 9 -12.82 4.89 -3.24
CA LEU A 9 -13.00 5.24 -4.65
C LEU A 9 -13.43 6.71 -4.81
N ILE A 10 -12.89 7.38 -5.82
CA ILE A 10 -13.23 8.78 -6.15
C ILE A 10 -14.70 8.96 -6.55
N GLU A 11 -15.36 7.90 -7.02
CA GLU A 11 -16.79 7.92 -7.38
C GLU A 11 -17.70 7.95 -6.13
N ASN A 12 -17.19 7.52 -4.98
CA ASN A 12 -17.90 7.56 -3.70
C ASN A 12 -17.64 8.90 -3.01
N LYS A 13 -18.70 9.54 -2.53
CA LYS A 13 -18.63 10.87 -1.92
C LYS A 13 -18.33 10.83 -0.43
N THR A 14 -18.62 9.71 0.21
CA THR A 14 -18.52 9.56 1.67
C THR A 14 -17.83 8.24 2.04
N LEU A 15 -17.36 8.16 3.29
CA LEU A 15 -16.88 6.88 3.84
C LEU A 15 -17.98 5.83 3.87
N GLU A 16 -19.21 6.24 4.19
CA GLU A 16 -20.37 5.35 4.22
C GLU A 16 -20.64 4.72 2.85
N ASP A 17 -20.48 5.47 1.76
CA ASP A 17 -20.63 4.92 0.41
C ASP A 17 -19.60 3.82 0.14
N ASN A 18 -18.32 4.04 0.54
CA ASN A 18 -17.25 3.05 0.43
C ASN A 18 -17.55 1.81 1.29
N ILE A 19 -17.98 1.99 2.53
CA ILE A 19 -18.34 0.90 3.44
C ILE A 19 -19.52 0.08 2.89
N ASN A 20 -20.56 0.76 2.40
CA ASN A 20 -21.72 0.09 1.84
C ASN A 20 -21.37 -0.74 0.61
N LEU A 21 -20.53 -0.20 -0.29
CA LEU A 21 -20.03 -0.93 -1.44
C LEU A 21 -19.17 -2.14 -1.04
N CYS A 22 -18.27 -1.97 -0.06
CA CYS A 22 -17.47 -3.06 0.49
C CYS A 22 -18.35 -4.22 1.00
N LYS A 23 -19.41 -3.91 1.73
CA LYS A 23 -20.38 -4.90 2.22
C LYS A 23 -21.21 -5.53 1.08
N GLU A 24 -21.71 -4.73 0.15
CA GLU A 24 -22.46 -5.21 -1.03
C GLU A 24 -21.67 -6.27 -1.79
N LEU A 25 -20.36 -6.05 -1.91
CA LEU A 25 -19.45 -6.94 -2.63
C LEU A 25 -18.84 -8.07 -1.77
N GLY A 26 -19.25 -8.20 -0.50
CA GLY A 26 -18.75 -9.24 0.40
C GLY A 26 -17.25 -9.12 0.72
N LEU A 27 -16.69 -7.92 0.59
CA LEU A 27 -15.29 -7.64 0.90
C LEU A 27 -15.10 -7.46 2.42
N SER A 28 -13.87 -7.64 2.90
CA SER A 28 -13.57 -7.71 4.33
C SER A 28 -13.06 -6.39 4.93
N PHE A 29 -12.52 -5.50 4.10
CA PHE A 29 -11.90 -4.25 4.56
C PHE A 29 -11.91 -3.17 3.49
N VAL A 30 -11.73 -1.93 3.94
CA VAL A 30 -11.51 -0.76 3.07
C VAL A 30 -10.11 -0.22 3.34
N GLU A 31 -9.35 0.02 2.31
CA GLU A 31 -8.09 0.75 2.36
C GLU A 31 -8.35 2.24 2.22
N LEU A 32 -8.11 2.98 3.31
CA LEU A 32 -8.28 4.43 3.33
C LEU A 32 -7.11 5.07 2.57
N ASN A 33 -7.40 5.80 1.49
CA ASN A 33 -6.37 6.42 0.67
C ASN A 33 -6.17 7.89 1.09
N MET A 34 -5.03 8.18 1.70
CA MET A 34 -4.67 9.52 2.18
C MET A 34 -4.39 10.54 1.08
N ASN A 35 -4.44 10.16 -0.20
CA ASN A 35 -4.42 11.15 -1.29
C ASN A 35 -5.72 11.95 -1.38
N PHE A 36 -6.82 11.45 -0.78
CA PHE A 36 -8.09 12.17 -0.75
C PHE A 36 -8.19 13.10 0.46
N PRO A 37 -8.71 14.33 0.28
CA PRO A 37 -8.89 15.28 1.39
C PRO A 37 -9.70 14.73 2.56
N GLU A 38 -10.63 13.81 2.29
CA GLU A 38 -11.50 13.19 3.29
C GLU A 38 -10.76 12.18 4.20
N TYR A 39 -9.59 11.71 3.78
CA TYR A 39 -8.77 10.73 4.49
C TYR A 39 -7.39 11.25 4.87
N GLN A 40 -7.16 12.55 4.77
CA GLN A 40 -5.95 13.19 5.29
C GLN A 40 -5.89 13.07 6.82
N ILE A 41 -4.69 13.20 7.38
CA ILE A 41 -4.45 12.93 8.80
C ILE A 41 -5.39 13.71 9.73
N ASP A 42 -5.69 14.96 9.44
CA ASP A 42 -6.59 15.81 10.23
C ASP A 42 -8.06 15.30 10.24
N LYS A 43 -8.42 14.41 9.33
CA LYS A 43 -9.75 13.77 9.26
C LYS A 43 -9.75 12.40 9.91
N ILE A 44 -8.78 11.54 9.57
CA ILE A 44 -8.75 10.16 10.09
C ILE A 44 -8.43 10.10 11.59
N GLU A 45 -7.92 11.18 12.19
CA GLU A 45 -7.75 11.31 13.65
C GLU A 45 -9.07 11.35 14.43
N ASP A 46 -10.21 11.58 13.79
CA ASP A 46 -11.52 11.28 14.41
C ASP A 46 -11.77 9.76 14.42
N THR A 47 -10.85 9.04 15.06
CA THR A 47 -10.83 7.58 15.11
C THR A 47 -12.13 6.98 15.64
N ARG A 48 -12.83 7.68 16.54
CA ARG A 48 -14.10 7.19 17.10
C ARG A 48 -15.18 7.05 16.04
N TRP A 49 -15.26 8.03 15.15
CA TRP A 49 -16.25 8.02 14.07
C TRP A 49 -15.92 6.93 13.06
N PHE A 50 -14.67 6.85 12.59
CA PHE A 50 -14.21 5.79 11.68
C PHE A 50 -14.41 4.40 12.28
N TYR A 51 -13.99 4.22 13.55
CA TYR A 51 -14.14 2.97 14.27
C TYR A 51 -15.61 2.52 14.32
N LYS A 52 -16.50 3.42 14.76
CA LYS A 52 -17.93 3.14 14.85
C LYS A 52 -18.51 2.68 13.52
N LYS A 53 -18.16 3.36 12.41
CA LYS A 53 -18.67 3.02 11.08
C LYS A 53 -18.20 1.64 10.62
N ALA A 54 -16.94 1.30 10.83
CA ALA A 54 -16.40 -0.02 10.50
C ALA A 54 -17.00 -1.11 11.39
N ASP A 55 -17.13 -0.87 12.70
CA ASP A 55 -17.69 -1.82 13.66
C ASP A 55 -19.16 -2.16 13.35
N GLU A 56 -19.98 -1.15 13.05
CA GLU A 56 -21.37 -1.32 12.60
C GLU A 56 -21.47 -2.12 11.28
N ALA A 57 -20.48 -2.01 10.44
CA ALA A 57 -20.41 -2.69 9.14
C ALA A 57 -19.80 -4.11 9.21
N GLY A 58 -19.07 -4.43 10.26
CA GLY A 58 -18.36 -5.70 10.40
C GLY A 58 -17.12 -5.81 9.51
N ILE A 59 -16.43 -4.68 9.28
CA ILE A 59 -15.20 -4.58 8.48
C ILE A 59 -14.07 -3.95 9.29
N TYR A 60 -12.87 -3.93 8.72
CA TYR A 60 -11.72 -3.18 9.25
C TYR A 60 -11.09 -2.28 8.19
N TYR A 61 -10.05 -1.54 8.56
CA TYR A 61 -9.31 -0.68 7.63
C TYR A 61 -7.86 -1.14 7.49
N THR A 62 -7.28 -0.88 6.33
CA THR A 62 -5.86 -0.61 6.09
C THR A 62 -5.73 0.86 5.67
N ILE A 63 -4.52 1.39 5.59
CA ILE A 63 -4.30 2.79 5.23
C ILE A 63 -3.24 2.85 4.12
N HIS A 64 -3.60 3.46 2.99
CA HIS A 64 -2.66 3.86 1.96
C HIS A 64 -2.19 5.28 2.26
N LEU A 65 -0.90 5.43 2.52
CA LEU A 65 -0.29 6.71 2.84
C LEU A 65 -0.30 7.66 1.63
N ASP A 66 -0.06 8.94 1.87
CA ASP A 66 0.07 9.95 0.83
C ASP A 66 1.22 9.59 -0.13
N GLU A 67 0.95 9.55 -1.42
CA GLU A 67 1.94 9.23 -2.47
C GLU A 67 3.11 10.22 -2.51
N ASN A 68 2.89 11.46 -2.05
CA ASN A 68 3.95 12.47 -1.98
C ASN A 68 4.81 12.36 -0.72
N MET A 69 4.50 11.43 0.19
CA MET A 69 5.23 11.26 1.44
C MET A 69 6.71 10.95 1.18
N ASN A 70 7.55 11.96 1.31
CA ASN A 70 8.99 11.87 1.09
C ASN A 70 9.76 11.92 2.41
N ILE A 71 9.93 10.77 3.04
CA ILE A 71 10.60 10.59 4.33
C ILE A 71 12.12 10.91 4.29
N ALA A 72 12.68 11.03 3.09
CA ALA A 72 14.09 11.35 2.85
C ALA A 72 14.29 12.70 2.16
N ASP A 73 13.29 13.60 2.20
CA ASP A 73 13.40 14.91 1.59
C ASP A 73 14.60 15.70 2.13
N PHE A 74 15.37 16.32 1.23
CA PHE A 74 16.51 17.15 1.62
C PHE A 74 16.10 18.42 2.34
N ASN A 75 14.87 18.92 2.12
CA ASN A 75 14.33 20.02 2.90
C ASN A 75 13.88 19.50 4.28
N PRO A 76 14.57 19.90 5.36
CA PRO A 76 14.28 19.36 6.68
C PRO A 76 12.86 19.70 7.17
N LEU A 77 12.29 20.83 6.77
CA LEU A 77 10.94 21.21 7.20
C LEU A 77 9.89 20.26 6.56
N VAL A 78 10.06 19.92 5.30
CA VAL A 78 9.18 18.99 4.58
C VAL A 78 9.33 17.58 5.14
N ARG A 79 10.57 17.12 5.32
CA ARG A 79 10.86 15.80 5.89
C ARG A 79 10.25 15.65 7.29
N GLU A 80 10.45 16.62 8.19
CA GLU A 80 9.88 16.58 9.55
C GLU A 80 8.33 16.60 9.51
N ALA A 81 7.71 17.32 8.57
CA ALA A 81 6.26 17.30 8.40
C ALA A 81 5.75 15.90 8.00
N TYR A 82 6.44 15.21 7.09
CA TYR A 82 6.09 13.83 6.71
C TYR A 82 6.34 12.83 7.85
N LEU A 83 7.42 12.97 8.59
CA LEU A 83 7.68 12.14 9.78
C LEU A 83 6.57 12.33 10.84
N GLU A 84 6.14 13.56 11.07
CA GLU A 84 5.01 13.84 11.99
C GLU A 84 3.69 13.28 11.46
N THR A 85 3.44 13.38 10.15
CA THR A 85 2.26 12.75 9.51
C THR A 85 2.28 11.23 9.74
N MET A 86 3.43 10.59 9.51
CA MET A 86 3.59 9.15 9.74
C MET A 86 3.34 8.75 11.19
N ARG A 87 3.93 9.50 12.13
CA ARG A 87 3.74 9.26 13.58
C ARG A 87 2.26 9.31 13.95
N ARG A 88 1.54 10.35 13.49
CA ARG A 88 0.11 10.51 13.75
C ARG A 88 -0.72 9.40 13.08
N THR A 89 -0.35 8.97 11.87
CA THR A 89 -1.01 7.87 11.17
C THR A 89 -0.83 6.54 11.92
N ILE A 90 0.36 6.28 12.48
CA ILE A 90 0.59 5.11 13.34
C ILE A 90 -0.32 5.16 14.59
N GLU A 91 -0.48 6.32 15.23
CA GLU A 91 -1.40 6.47 16.37
C GLU A 91 -2.87 6.23 16.00
N VAL A 92 -3.30 6.64 14.80
CA VAL A 92 -4.62 6.29 14.23
C VAL A 92 -4.72 4.78 14.02
N ALA A 93 -3.72 4.17 13.38
CA ALA A 93 -3.70 2.75 13.10
C ALA A 93 -3.80 1.89 14.37
N LYS A 94 -3.15 2.28 15.47
CA LYS A 94 -3.27 1.62 16.77
C LYS A 94 -4.72 1.51 17.25
N GLN A 95 -5.54 2.52 16.97
CA GLN A 95 -6.97 2.49 17.33
C GLN A 95 -7.76 1.53 16.45
N PHE A 96 -7.28 1.22 15.23
CA PHE A 96 -7.93 0.33 14.29
C PHE A 96 -7.49 -1.14 14.39
N VAL A 97 -6.41 -1.45 15.11
CA VAL A 97 -5.93 -2.83 15.31
C VAL A 97 -7.05 -3.72 15.86
N THR A 98 -7.84 -3.24 16.82
CA THR A 98 -8.94 -4.01 17.41
C THR A 98 -10.06 -4.35 16.41
N LEU A 99 -10.29 -3.52 15.39
CA LEU A 99 -11.22 -3.83 14.29
C LEU A 99 -10.65 -4.96 13.41
N LYS A 100 -9.35 -4.88 13.08
CA LYS A 100 -8.65 -5.91 12.34
C LYS A 100 -8.67 -7.24 13.11
N ASP A 101 -8.44 -7.23 14.42
CA ASP A 101 -8.52 -8.43 15.28
C ASP A 101 -9.93 -9.03 15.33
N LYS A 102 -10.95 -8.18 15.34
CA LYS A 102 -12.35 -8.61 15.43
C LYS A 102 -12.89 -9.13 14.09
N TYR A 103 -12.55 -8.52 12.99
CA TYR A 103 -13.13 -8.78 11.67
C TYR A 103 -12.17 -9.38 10.65
N GLY A 104 -10.88 -9.29 10.90
CA GLY A 104 -9.86 -9.95 10.08
C GLY A 104 -9.97 -11.49 10.22
N LYS A 105 -9.74 -12.19 9.10
CA LYS A 105 -9.80 -13.67 9.03
C LYS A 105 -8.42 -14.32 9.10
N ASN A 106 -7.37 -13.53 9.19
CA ASN A 106 -5.99 -13.97 9.36
C ASN A 106 -5.30 -13.16 10.46
N GLU A 107 -4.19 -13.67 10.95
CA GLU A 107 -3.40 -13.06 12.02
C GLU A 107 -2.41 -12.00 11.50
N GLN A 108 -2.60 -11.51 10.28
CA GLN A 108 -1.70 -10.51 9.69
C GLN A 108 -1.83 -9.15 10.40
N PRO A 109 -0.71 -8.44 10.65
CA PRO A 109 -0.72 -7.09 11.22
C PRO A 109 -1.55 -6.10 10.39
N LEU A 110 -2.03 -5.01 10.96
CA LEU A 110 -2.65 -3.93 10.21
C LEU A 110 -1.61 -3.27 9.31
N ILE A 111 -1.95 -3.04 8.05
CA ILE A 111 -1.02 -2.49 7.05
C ILE A 111 -1.20 -0.99 6.90
N LEU A 112 -0.05 -0.29 6.88
CA LEU A 112 0.13 1.05 6.34
C LEU A 112 0.91 0.91 5.03
N ASN A 113 0.25 1.08 3.89
CA ASN A 113 0.89 0.95 2.58
C ASN A 113 1.59 2.24 2.18
N MET A 114 2.82 2.18 1.68
CA MET A 114 3.58 3.35 1.26
C MET A 114 4.34 3.14 -0.05
N HIS A 115 4.49 4.23 -0.80
CA HIS A 115 5.40 4.29 -1.93
C HIS A 115 6.79 4.78 -1.52
N MET A 116 7.83 4.32 -2.23
CA MET A 116 9.14 4.97 -2.15
C MET A 116 9.14 6.21 -3.04
N HIS A 117 9.50 7.35 -2.48
CA HIS A 117 9.62 8.59 -3.24
C HIS A 117 11.00 8.65 -3.94
N HIS A 118 10.97 8.79 -5.26
CA HIS A 118 12.19 8.73 -6.08
C HIS A 118 13.15 9.93 -5.93
N GLY A 119 12.75 10.96 -5.16
CA GLY A 119 13.53 12.19 -5.06
C GLY A 119 13.52 13.00 -6.36
N ILE A 120 14.50 13.87 -6.50
CA ILE A 120 14.58 14.80 -7.63
C ILE A 120 15.77 14.49 -8.56
N TYR A 121 15.61 14.90 -9.81
CA TYR A 121 16.68 14.87 -10.81
C TYR A 121 17.14 16.29 -11.13
N ILE A 122 18.45 16.50 -11.15
CA ILE A 122 19.05 17.72 -11.69
C ILE A 122 19.44 17.47 -13.14
N THR A 123 18.88 18.25 -14.04
CA THR A 123 19.18 18.15 -15.47
C THR A 123 20.41 18.97 -15.80
N LEU A 124 21.46 18.30 -16.26
CA LEU A 124 22.67 18.89 -16.83
C LEU A 124 22.56 18.88 -18.37
N PRO A 125 23.40 19.58 -19.08
CA PRO A 125 23.34 19.63 -20.55
C PRO A 125 23.46 18.26 -21.24
N ASP A 126 24.19 17.32 -20.64
CA ASP A 126 24.53 16.00 -21.17
C ASP A 126 23.87 14.83 -20.45
N LYS A 127 23.32 15.06 -19.23
CA LYS A 127 22.74 13.98 -18.41
C LYS A 127 21.75 14.48 -17.37
N LYS A 128 21.02 13.55 -16.79
CA LYS A 128 20.29 13.77 -15.52
C LYS A 128 21.02 13.11 -14.37
N VAL A 129 21.08 13.78 -13.23
CA VAL A 129 21.67 13.26 -12.00
C VAL A 129 20.55 13.05 -11.00
N GLN A 130 20.40 11.83 -10.54
CA GLN A 130 19.48 11.48 -9.47
C GLN A 130 20.11 11.85 -8.12
N MET A 131 19.42 12.64 -7.31
CA MET A 131 20.04 13.26 -6.15
C MET A 131 20.23 12.30 -4.98
N TYR A 132 19.33 11.31 -4.78
CA TYR A 132 19.50 10.29 -3.73
C TYR A 132 20.62 9.28 -4.06
N GLU A 133 20.83 9.00 -5.35
CA GLU A 133 21.96 8.18 -5.78
C GLU A 133 23.30 8.94 -5.58
N ARG A 134 23.32 10.24 -5.89
CA ARG A 134 24.52 11.08 -5.71
C ARG A 134 24.90 11.22 -4.24
N ASP A 135 23.94 11.49 -3.38
CA ASP A 135 24.13 11.73 -1.96
C ASP A 135 23.61 10.53 -1.12
N PHE A 136 24.00 9.33 -1.55
CA PHE A 136 23.46 8.09 -1.03
C PHE A 136 23.63 7.91 0.49
N ASP A 137 24.77 8.32 1.04
CA ASP A 137 25.01 8.22 2.48
C ASP A 137 24.02 9.08 3.28
N VAL A 138 23.71 10.29 2.79
CA VAL A 138 22.72 11.19 3.42
C VAL A 138 21.31 10.61 3.28
N TYR A 139 20.98 10.05 2.11
CA TYR A 139 19.71 9.38 1.90
C TYR A 139 19.53 8.22 2.88
N MET A 140 20.54 7.36 3.04
CA MET A 140 20.50 6.23 3.97
C MET A 140 20.46 6.65 5.44
N GLU A 141 21.09 7.79 5.81
CA GLU A 141 20.94 8.36 7.15
C GLU A 141 19.47 8.70 7.45
N TYR A 142 18.75 9.31 6.49
CA TYR A 142 17.33 9.63 6.66
C TYR A 142 16.45 8.37 6.70
N ILE A 143 16.74 7.38 5.87
CA ILE A 143 16.07 6.06 5.91
C ILE A 143 16.28 5.40 7.27
N SER A 144 17.50 5.37 7.78
CA SER A 144 17.81 4.78 9.11
C SER A 144 17.08 5.50 10.24
N ARG A 145 16.99 6.84 10.17
CA ARG A 145 16.22 7.64 11.14
C ARG A 145 14.75 7.31 11.08
N PHE A 146 14.18 7.18 9.88
CA PHE A 146 12.78 6.80 9.68
C PHE A 146 12.47 5.42 10.25
N VAL A 147 13.30 4.41 9.95
CA VAL A 147 13.13 3.06 10.48
C VAL A 147 13.08 3.05 12.01
N LYS A 148 14.07 3.67 12.67
CA LYS A 148 14.13 3.75 14.14
C LYS A 148 12.92 4.46 14.74
N ALA A 149 12.47 5.53 14.08
CA ALA A 149 11.30 6.26 14.54
C ALA A 149 10.02 5.41 14.41
N CYS A 150 9.84 4.67 13.31
CA CYS A 150 8.71 3.76 13.13
C CYS A 150 8.72 2.61 14.15
N GLU A 151 9.88 2.01 14.44
CA GLU A 151 10.03 0.99 15.47
C GLU A 151 9.59 1.52 16.85
N GLU A 152 10.05 2.74 17.21
CA GLU A 152 9.65 3.39 18.46
C GLU A 152 8.15 3.69 18.49
N TRP A 153 7.61 4.26 17.42
CA TRP A 153 6.20 4.66 17.39
C TRP A 153 5.26 3.46 17.32
N ILE A 154 5.57 2.41 16.58
CA ILE A 154 4.76 1.19 16.51
C ILE A 154 4.82 0.45 17.85
N GLY A 155 6.02 0.26 18.43
CA GLY A 155 6.21 -0.48 19.67
C GLY A 155 5.66 -1.90 19.57
N GLU A 156 4.82 -2.28 20.51
CA GLU A 156 4.18 -3.62 20.58
C GLU A 156 2.89 -3.74 19.75
N ALA A 157 2.51 -2.70 19.00
CA ALA A 157 1.26 -2.72 18.24
C ALA A 157 1.39 -3.63 17.01
N ASP A 158 0.33 -4.36 16.69
CA ASP A 158 0.26 -5.28 15.56
C ASP A 158 0.05 -4.52 14.23
N ILE A 159 1.06 -3.75 13.82
CA ILE A 159 1.09 -2.86 12.66
C ILE A 159 2.37 -3.11 11.86
N GLN A 160 2.26 -3.14 10.55
CA GLN A 160 3.40 -3.15 9.63
C GLN A 160 3.25 -2.07 8.55
N ILE A 161 4.38 -1.57 8.09
CA ILE A 161 4.50 -0.65 6.97
C ILE A 161 4.89 -1.45 5.74
N ALA A 162 4.04 -1.45 4.72
CA ALA A 162 4.27 -2.22 3.51
C ALA A 162 4.75 -1.29 2.39
N ILE A 163 5.90 -1.61 1.80
CA ILE A 163 6.50 -0.85 0.71
C ILE A 163 6.02 -1.41 -0.61
N GLU A 164 5.41 -0.56 -1.42
CA GLU A 164 4.79 -0.93 -2.69
C GLU A 164 5.69 -0.64 -3.89
N ASN A 165 5.70 -1.55 -4.87
CA ASN A 165 6.27 -1.30 -6.18
C ASN A 165 5.31 -0.45 -7.03
N THR A 166 5.85 0.57 -7.68
CA THR A 166 5.09 1.46 -8.57
C THR A 166 5.61 1.39 -10.01
N ASN A 167 6.59 2.18 -10.36
CA ASN A 167 7.13 2.30 -11.72
C ASN A 167 8.57 1.76 -11.85
N GLY A 168 8.96 0.81 -11.00
CA GLY A 168 10.26 0.18 -10.94
C GLY A 168 11.16 0.77 -9.84
N PHE A 169 11.59 -0.06 -8.89
CA PHE A 169 12.55 0.31 -7.86
C PHE A 169 13.92 0.61 -8.46
N ARG A 170 14.50 1.76 -8.10
CA ARG A 170 15.88 2.13 -8.48
C ARG A 170 16.86 1.38 -7.59
N GLU A 171 18.09 1.22 -8.04
CA GLU A 171 19.10 0.47 -7.28
C GLU A 171 19.39 1.06 -5.90
N TYR A 172 19.36 2.38 -5.73
CA TYR A 172 19.49 3.03 -4.43
C TYR A 172 18.28 2.77 -3.54
N GLU A 173 17.05 2.67 -4.12
CA GLU A 173 15.83 2.33 -3.39
C GLU A 173 15.83 0.88 -2.94
N LYS A 174 16.27 -0.06 -3.78
CA LYS A 174 16.40 -1.47 -3.40
C LYS A 174 17.28 -1.63 -2.18
N LYS A 175 18.44 -0.93 -2.13
CA LYS A 175 19.32 -0.93 -0.96
C LYS A 175 18.65 -0.36 0.29
N ALA A 176 17.86 0.70 0.13
CA ALA A 176 17.09 1.27 1.24
C ALA A 176 15.99 0.31 1.70
N ILE A 177 15.27 -0.31 0.77
CA ILE A 177 14.25 -1.31 1.07
C ILE A 177 14.85 -2.52 1.78
N GLU A 178 15.97 -3.05 1.32
CA GLU A 178 16.68 -4.14 1.99
C GLU A 178 17.02 -3.79 3.45
N TYR A 179 17.53 -2.58 3.69
CA TYR A 179 17.78 -2.10 5.06
C TYR A 179 16.47 -1.98 5.88
N MET A 180 15.37 -1.47 5.28
CA MET A 180 14.08 -1.37 5.96
C MET A 180 13.54 -2.77 6.32
N LEU A 181 13.65 -3.74 5.42
CA LEU A 181 13.18 -5.11 5.61
C LEU A 181 13.96 -5.92 6.67
N GLU A 182 15.12 -5.43 7.16
CA GLU A 182 15.79 -5.99 8.33
C GLU A 182 14.94 -5.79 9.61
N SER A 183 14.09 -4.77 9.65
CA SER A 183 13.14 -4.53 10.72
C SER A 183 11.83 -5.30 10.50
N ASP A 184 11.26 -5.85 11.57
CA ASP A 184 9.96 -6.56 11.52
C ASP A 184 8.78 -5.60 11.30
N CYS A 185 9.00 -4.29 11.46
CA CYS A 185 8.00 -3.27 11.16
C CYS A 185 7.75 -3.09 9.67
N PHE A 186 8.66 -3.56 8.79
CA PHE A 186 8.58 -3.35 7.35
C PHE A 186 8.40 -4.65 6.58
N VAL A 187 7.51 -4.58 5.60
CA VAL A 187 7.15 -5.67 4.69
C VAL A 187 6.97 -5.11 3.27
N LEU A 188 6.57 -5.95 2.34
CA LEU A 188 6.30 -5.55 0.96
C LEU A 188 4.82 -5.66 0.62
N THR A 189 4.35 -4.71 -0.17
CA THR A 189 3.16 -4.80 -1.00
C THR A 189 3.58 -5.15 -2.42
N TRP A 190 2.95 -6.15 -3.02
CA TRP A 190 3.09 -6.39 -4.44
C TRP A 190 1.89 -5.85 -5.19
N ASP A 191 2.10 -4.76 -5.93
CA ASP A 191 1.16 -4.32 -6.93
C ASP A 191 1.45 -5.06 -8.25
N ILE A 192 0.53 -5.96 -8.60
CA ILE A 192 0.70 -6.86 -9.74
C ILE A 192 0.39 -6.19 -11.07
N GLY A 193 -0.50 -5.20 -11.09
CA GLY A 193 -0.83 -4.46 -12.29
C GLY A 193 0.27 -3.45 -12.64
N HIS A 194 0.87 -2.77 -11.65
CA HIS A 194 2.07 -1.96 -11.85
C HIS A 194 3.23 -2.80 -12.37
N SER A 195 3.44 -4.00 -11.81
CA SER A 195 4.45 -4.92 -12.34
C SER A 195 4.19 -5.23 -13.81
N LYS A 196 2.94 -5.51 -14.20
CA LYS A 196 2.59 -5.80 -15.57
C LYS A 196 2.82 -4.60 -16.50
N ALA A 197 2.37 -3.41 -16.11
CA ALA A 197 2.55 -2.18 -16.88
C ALA A 197 4.03 -1.78 -17.06
N THR A 198 4.90 -2.18 -16.13
CA THR A 198 6.35 -1.94 -16.17
C THR A 198 7.16 -3.14 -16.69
N LYS A 199 6.52 -4.11 -17.36
CA LYS A 199 7.17 -5.29 -17.93
C LYS A 199 7.87 -6.16 -16.88
N GLU A 200 7.24 -6.30 -15.74
CA GLU A 200 7.69 -7.17 -14.65
C GLU A 200 9.10 -6.82 -14.08
N ILE A 201 9.51 -5.54 -14.18
CA ILE A 201 10.88 -5.13 -13.81
C ILE A 201 11.20 -5.41 -12.33
N ASP A 202 10.19 -5.29 -11.43
CA ASP A 202 10.36 -5.52 -9.99
C ASP A 202 10.05 -6.96 -9.57
N THR A 203 9.41 -7.74 -10.41
CA THR A 203 9.00 -9.12 -10.10
C THR A 203 10.14 -9.99 -9.58
N PRO A 204 11.34 -10.02 -10.19
CA PRO A 204 12.45 -10.81 -9.65
C PRO A 204 12.88 -10.39 -8.24
N TYR A 205 12.89 -9.07 -7.96
CA TYR A 205 13.25 -8.52 -6.66
C TYR A 205 12.20 -8.89 -5.61
N ILE A 206 10.92 -8.69 -5.91
CA ILE A 206 9.80 -9.02 -5.01
C ILE A 206 9.77 -10.52 -4.70
N CYS A 207 9.91 -11.37 -5.72
CA CYS A 207 9.96 -12.83 -5.54
C CYS A 207 11.14 -13.29 -4.68
N ALA A 208 12.28 -12.60 -4.74
CA ALA A 208 13.43 -12.88 -3.88
C ALA A 208 13.15 -12.58 -2.40
N HIS A 209 12.22 -11.67 -2.12
CA HIS A 209 11.80 -11.25 -0.76
C HIS A 209 10.38 -11.74 -0.40
N LYS A 210 9.95 -12.86 -0.96
CA LYS A 210 8.57 -13.39 -0.77
C LYS A 210 8.19 -13.65 0.68
N ASP A 211 9.13 -13.88 1.55
CA ASP A 211 8.96 -14.04 3.01
C ASP A 211 8.56 -12.73 3.72
N LYS A 212 8.77 -11.60 3.06
CA LYS A 212 8.33 -10.26 3.50
C LYS A 212 7.07 -9.78 2.77
N LEU A 213 6.44 -10.58 1.92
CA LEU A 213 5.18 -10.21 1.25
C LEU A 213 3.99 -10.41 2.19
N SER A 214 3.33 -9.31 2.58
CA SER A 214 2.16 -9.32 3.47
C SER A 214 0.91 -8.72 2.85
N HIS A 215 1.07 -7.97 1.77
CA HIS A 215 -0.01 -7.23 1.14
C HIS A 215 0.09 -7.29 -0.38
N PHE A 216 -1.05 -7.22 -1.05
CA PHE A 216 -1.13 -7.18 -2.51
C PHE A 216 -2.14 -6.15 -2.95
N HIS A 217 -1.76 -5.36 -3.94
CA HIS A 217 -2.70 -4.63 -4.77
C HIS A 217 -2.98 -5.45 -6.02
N ILE A 218 -4.24 -5.82 -6.17
CA ILE A 218 -4.70 -6.74 -7.21
C ILE A 218 -5.57 -5.96 -8.20
N HIS A 219 -5.04 -5.74 -9.37
CA HIS A 219 -5.73 -5.27 -10.54
C HIS A 219 -5.03 -5.82 -11.78
N ASP A 220 -5.71 -5.83 -12.91
CA ASP A 220 -5.09 -6.30 -14.14
C ASP A 220 -4.30 -5.18 -14.82
N GLY A 221 -3.39 -5.56 -15.71
CA GLY A 221 -2.54 -4.64 -16.44
C GLY A 221 -2.17 -5.17 -17.83
N SER A 222 -1.61 -4.29 -18.65
CA SER A 222 -1.07 -4.64 -19.96
C SER A 222 0.27 -3.96 -20.21
N GLU A 223 1.09 -4.58 -21.10
CA GLU A 223 2.41 -4.04 -21.44
C GLU A 223 2.38 -3.09 -22.65
N ASN A 224 1.51 -3.38 -23.63
CA ASN A 224 1.50 -2.66 -24.89
C ASN A 224 0.07 -2.33 -25.39
N PRO A 225 -0.43 -1.11 -25.23
CA PRO A 225 0.21 -0.02 -24.46
C PRO A 225 0.23 -0.30 -22.95
N PRO A 226 1.18 0.27 -22.18
CA PRO A 226 1.18 0.12 -20.74
C PRO A 226 -0.12 0.65 -20.14
N LYS A 227 -0.81 -0.19 -19.36
CA LYS A 227 -2.01 0.16 -18.60
C LYS A 227 -2.02 -0.61 -17.28
N ASP A 228 -2.54 0.03 -16.27
CA ASP A 228 -2.76 -0.52 -14.94
C ASP A 228 -4.21 -0.26 -14.49
N HIS A 229 -4.55 -0.70 -13.28
CA HIS A 229 -5.86 -0.56 -12.65
C HIS A 229 -7.05 -1.07 -13.49
N LEU A 230 -6.81 -2.02 -14.40
CA LEU A 230 -7.87 -2.68 -15.17
C LEU A 230 -8.65 -3.65 -14.28
N ALA A 231 -9.91 -3.90 -14.63
CA ALA A 231 -10.68 -4.96 -13.98
C ALA A 231 -10.01 -6.33 -14.23
N LEU A 232 -10.14 -7.25 -13.29
CA LEU A 232 -9.57 -8.59 -13.42
C LEU A 232 -10.11 -9.29 -14.67
N GLY A 233 -9.21 -9.78 -15.50
CA GLY A 233 -9.50 -10.44 -16.76
C GLY A 233 -9.58 -9.51 -17.99
N ASP A 234 -9.32 -8.20 -17.82
CA ASP A 234 -9.28 -7.22 -18.92
C ASP A 234 -7.86 -6.95 -19.45
N GLY A 235 -6.85 -7.48 -18.78
CA GLY A 235 -5.44 -7.29 -19.11
C GLY A 235 -4.71 -8.58 -19.47
N GLU A 236 -3.43 -8.62 -19.17
CA GLU A 236 -2.49 -9.68 -19.56
C GLU A 236 -1.77 -10.31 -18.37
N THR A 237 -2.15 -9.94 -17.13
CA THR A 237 -1.51 -10.46 -15.91
C THR A 237 -1.89 -11.92 -15.67
N ASP A 238 -0.94 -12.77 -15.30
CA ASP A 238 -1.26 -14.11 -14.79
C ASP A 238 -1.85 -14.01 -13.38
N LEU A 239 -3.13 -13.64 -13.33
CA LEU A 239 -3.87 -13.43 -12.09
C LEU A 239 -3.91 -14.68 -11.20
N ILE A 240 -3.94 -15.86 -11.80
CA ILE A 240 -3.99 -17.14 -11.04
C ILE A 240 -2.67 -17.37 -10.33
N GLU A 241 -1.56 -17.17 -11.00
CA GLU A 241 -0.22 -17.30 -10.40
C GLU A 241 -0.05 -16.29 -9.25
N ARG A 242 -0.43 -15.02 -9.47
CA ARG A 242 -0.34 -13.95 -8.46
C ARG A 242 -1.21 -14.22 -7.22
N LEU A 243 -2.45 -14.67 -7.42
CA LEU A 243 -3.34 -15.05 -6.32
C LEU A 243 -2.84 -16.27 -5.56
N ASN A 244 -2.21 -17.23 -6.23
CA ASN A 244 -1.57 -18.36 -5.56
C ASN A 244 -0.37 -17.91 -4.73
N MET A 245 0.44 -16.94 -5.21
CA MET A 245 1.52 -16.36 -4.41
C MET A 245 0.97 -15.64 -3.18
N ALA A 246 -0.05 -14.80 -3.33
CA ALA A 246 -0.71 -14.13 -2.21
C ALA A 246 -1.23 -15.13 -1.15
N LYS A 247 -1.76 -16.27 -1.62
CA LYS A 247 -2.22 -17.35 -0.71
C LYS A 247 -1.05 -18.03 0.02
N VAL A 248 0.07 -18.29 -0.67
CA VAL A 248 1.27 -18.87 -0.06
C VAL A 248 1.85 -17.95 1.00
N CYS A 249 1.87 -16.63 0.73
CA CYS A 249 2.34 -15.62 1.67
C CYS A 249 1.32 -15.27 2.77
N ASN A 250 0.12 -15.88 2.76
CA ASN A 250 -1.00 -15.53 3.64
C ASN A 250 -1.34 -14.03 3.62
N ALA A 251 -1.13 -13.36 2.48
CA ALA A 251 -1.27 -11.93 2.33
C ALA A 251 -2.74 -11.48 2.22
N ARG A 252 -2.99 -10.19 2.47
CA ARG A 252 -4.25 -9.51 2.13
C ARG A 252 -4.19 -8.99 0.71
N CYS A 253 -5.36 -8.85 0.09
CA CYS A 253 -5.49 -8.38 -1.28
C CYS A 253 -6.47 -7.21 -1.35
N VAL A 254 -6.01 -6.06 -1.80
CA VAL A 254 -6.88 -4.93 -2.20
C VAL A 254 -7.19 -5.07 -3.68
N LEU A 255 -8.46 -5.07 -4.04
CA LEU A 255 -8.87 -4.98 -5.45
C LEU A 255 -8.75 -3.53 -5.90
N GLU A 256 -7.55 -3.14 -6.30
CA GLU A 256 -7.21 -1.73 -6.54
C GLU A 256 -7.61 -1.24 -7.94
N THR A 257 -8.89 -1.34 -8.26
CA THR A 257 -9.47 -0.69 -9.43
C THR A 257 -9.92 0.73 -9.09
N LYS A 258 -10.01 1.62 -10.06
CA LYS A 258 -10.29 3.04 -9.81
C LYS A 258 -11.77 3.42 -10.02
N THR A 259 -12.63 2.45 -10.39
CA THR A 259 -14.07 2.67 -10.60
C THR A 259 -14.91 1.58 -9.95
N ILE A 260 -16.15 1.93 -9.58
CA ILE A 260 -17.13 0.98 -9.03
C ILE A 260 -17.42 -0.16 -10.02
N GLU A 261 -17.53 0.17 -11.31
CA GLU A 261 -17.79 -0.82 -12.36
C GLU A 261 -16.64 -1.85 -12.45
N ALA A 262 -15.39 -1.39 -12.53
CA ALA A 262 -14.23 -2.27 -12.59
C ALA A 262 -14.10 -3.13 -11.32
N LEU A 263 -14.39 -2.57 -10.14
CA LEU A 263 -14.40 -3.30 -8.89
C LEU A 263 -15.44 -4.43 -8.89
N LYS A 264 -16.68 -4.14 -9.30
CA LYS A 264 -17.76 -5.15 -9.40
C LYS A 264 -17.38 -6.28 -10.35
N ARG A 265 -16.86 -5.96 -11.52
CA ARG A 265 -16.38 -6.95 -12.50
C ARG A 265 -15.23 -7.80 -11.95
N SER A 266 -14.33 -7.20 -11.18
CA SER A 266 -13.22 -7.91 -10.52
C SER A 266 -13.71 -8.91 -9.48
N VAL A 267 -14.71 -8.54 -8.68
CA VAL A 267 -15.35 -9.46 -7.73
C VAL A 267 -16.04 -10.61 -8.46
N GLU A 268 -16.80 -10.33 -9.52
CA GLU A 268 -17.44 -11.38 -10.34
C GLU A 268 -16.40 -12.35 -10.96
N TRP A 269 -15.26 -11.82 -11.41
CA TRP A 269 -14.17 -12.63 -11.94
C TRP A 269 -13.61 -13.59 -10.86
N LEU A 270 -13.38 -13.08 -9.65
CA LEU A 270 -12.93 -13.90 -8.51
C LEU A 270 -13.93 -15.00 -8.13
N GLU A 271 -15.23 -14.71 -8.16
CA GLU A 271 -16.27 -15.70 -7.85
C GLU A 271 -16.32 -16.83 -8.88
N LYS A 272 -16.20 -16.49 -10.16
CA LYS A 272 -16.14 -17.49 -11.25
C LYS A 272 -14.89 -18.38 -11.19
N THR A 273 -13.76 -17.81 -10.77
CA THR A 273 -12.48 -18.51 -10.70
C THR A 273 -12.35 -19.42 -9.47
N ARG A 274 -13.18 -19.21 -8.44
CA ARG A 274 -13.23 -20.05 -7.22
C ARG A 274 -14.09 -21.31 -7.39
N GLN A 275 -14.88 -21.42 -8.46
CA GLN A 275 -15.68 -22.57 -8.81
C GLN A 275 -14.86 -23.60 -9.60
#